data_af7c815d5f8fcbcb2a990df0268e7fde
#
_entry.id   af7c815d5f8fcbcb2a990df0268e7fde
#
_cell.length_a   1.000
_cell.length_b   1.000
_cell.length_c   1.000
_cell.angle_alpha   90.00
_cell.angle_beta   90.00
_cell.angle_gamma   90.00
#
_symmetry.space_group_name_H-M   'P 1'
#
loop_
_entity.id
_entity.type
_entity.pdbx_description
1 polymer ?
#
loop_
_entity_poly.entity_id
_entity_poly.type
_entity_poly.pdbx_seq_one_letter_code
_entity_poly.pdbx_strand_id
1 'polypeptide(L)'
;MNMVSERSLHLCVPFVSGSFCKLIVFVVFISTNFPVSVCEGINSGRCMIWGPGLNPDTVLPVRHFFVQAVDSKGDNLTLSPGKDTFKVKISPLDKKEHIRIHVPPPLDRGDGSFLLRYRLYGTVLKGLQIEVLHQDAAVAKSPYTLQGPIYHEYCDCPKSDAPVWQSIMQCPAEEPQILADFKSFPTIDLQRLRQEVPQRFSNRGGLIHYAIINNQLHRRTLGKYTDFKMFSDEMLLSLMRKVRLPDVEFYINVGDWPLETKRTDAVPILSWCGSTETRDVVLPTYEVTHSTLESMRGVTIDLLSVQGNTGPPWINKTDQAFFRGRDSREERLHLASLSKKNPELLDAGITGWFFFRDREKHVGKAPLVGFFDFFKYKYQVNVDGTVAAYRFPYLMLGNSVVLKQDSQYYEYFYTHLKAGSHYVPVKRNLSDLLEKIQWAKENDAEAQKIARAGQAAARELLQPGRLYCYYYRVLHMYSERQAGQPTRHVDMELVPQPDDPTAVCTCERQSHKEETNKKEEL
;
A
#
# COMPACT_ATOMS: atom_id res chain seq x y z
N MET A 1 1.66 -0.85 -53.30
CA MET A 1 1.43 -2.25 -52.87
C MET A 1 1.04 -2.18 -51.41
N ASN A 2 -0.24 -2.41 -51.13
CA ASN A 2 -0.90 -2.15 -49.87
C ASN A 2 -0.54 -3.17 -48.82
N MET A 3 -0.06 -2.70 -47.63
CA MET A 3 -0.08 -3.52 -46.42
C MET A 3 -1.33 -3.18 -45.64
N VAL A 4 -2.20 -4.18 -45.50
CA VAL A 4 -3.45 -4.13 -44.73
C VAL A 4 -3.08 -4.41 -43.25
N SER A 5 -3.46 -3.47 -42.40
CA SER A 5 -3.38 -3.59 -40.93
C SER A 5 -4.47 -4.57 -40.45
N GLU A 6 -4.07 -5.67 -39.85
CA GLU A 6 -5.00 -6.60 -39.17
C GLU A 6 -5.38 -6.04 -37.79
N ARG A 7 -6.64 -5.66 -37.65
CA ARG A 7 -7.26 -5.39 -36.35
C ARG A 7 -8.04 -6.64 -35.91
N SER A 8 -7.60 -7.26 -34.84
CA SER A 8 -8.35 -8.31 -34.15
C SER A 8 -9.44 -7.68 -33.29
N LEU A 9 -10.69 -7.80 -33.72
CA LEU A 9 -11.88 -7.48 -32.91
C LEU A 9 -12.26 -8.72 -32.08
N HIS A 10 -12.20 -8.65 -30.78
CA HIS A 10 -12.81 -9.65 -29.91
C HIS A 10 -14.26 -9.28 -29.64
N LEU A 11 -15.18 -9.99 -30.28
CA LEU A 11 -16.62 -9.92 -29.99
C LEU A 11 -17.02 -11.18 -29.20
N CYS A 12 -17.40 -11.01 -27.94
CA CYS A 12 -18.17 -12.01 -27.22
C CYS A 12 -19.65 -11.84 -27.52
N VAL A 13 -20.26 -12.81 -28.19
CA VAL A 13 -21.70 -12.82 -28.48
C VAL A 13 -22.35 -13.87 -27.56
N PRO A 14 -23.41 -13.53 -26.81
CA PRO A 14 -24.13 -14.52 -26.01
C PRO A 14 -25.04 -15.38 -26.91
N PHE A 15 -25.07 -16.67 -26.67
CA PHE A 15 -25.91 -17.64 -27.34
C PHE A 15 -27.35 -17.53 -26.83
N VAL A 16 -28.27 -17.15 -27.72
CA VAL A 16 -29.72 -17.28 -27.53
C VAL A 16 -30.24 -18.35 -28.48
N SER A 17 -30.79 -19.40 -27.91
CA SER A 17 -31.46 -20.47 -28.65
C SER A 17 -32.87 -20.05 -29.14
N GLY A 18 -33.15 -20.18 -30.41
CA GLY A 18 -34.52 -20.04 -30.93
C GLY A 18 -34.59 -20.03 -32.47
N SER A 19 -35.08 -21.11 -33.00
CA SER A 19 -35.63 -21.55 -34.28
C SER A 19 -35.73 -20.62 -35.50
N PHE A 20 -35.32 -21.24 -36.63
CA PHE A 20 -35.77 -21.12 -38.01
C PHE A 20 -35.66 -19.79 -38.77
N CYS A 21 -34.72 -19.73 -39.71
CA CYS A 21 -35.00 -19.37 -41.09
C CYS A 21 -33.87 -19.84 -42.05
N LYS A 22 -34.22 -20.57 -43.11
CA LYS A 22 -33.30 -21.03 -44.15
C LYS A 22 -32.96 -19.87 -45.08
N LEU A 23 -31.68 -19.49 -45.14
CA LEU A 23 -31.13 -18.73 -46.25
C LEU A 23 -29.83 -19.41 -46.70
N ILE A 24 -29.80 -19.88 -47.92
CA ILE A 24 -28.64 -20.50 -48.54
C ILE A 24 -27.71 -19.38 -49.00
N VAL A 25 -26.55 -19.27 -48.36
CA VAL A 25 -25.45 -18.43 -48.83
C VAL A 25 -24.25 -19.33 -49.07
N PHE A 26 -23.73 -19.31 -50.29
CA PHE A 26 -22.45 -19.95 -50.64
C PHE A 26 -21.32 -19.24 -49.88
N VAL A 27 -20.74 -19.93 -48.93
CA VAL A 27 -19.53 -19.46 -48.24
C VAL A 27 -18.34 -20.29 -48.70
N VAL A 28 -17.40 -19.62 -49.36
CA VAL A 28 -16.08 -20.17 -49.71
C VAL A 28 -15.32 -20.38 -48.39
N PHE A 29 -15.05 -21.66 -48.05
CA PHE A 29 -14.22 -22.01 -46.92
C PHE A 29 -12.76 -21.66 -47.22
N ILE A 30 -12.27 -20.56 -46.66
CA ILE A 30 -10.85 -20.37 -46.39
C ILE A 30 -10.65 -20.82 -44.94
N SER A 31 -10.09 -22.02 -44.76
CA SER A 31 -9.74 -22.55 -43.43
C SER A 31 -8.50 -21.82 -42.89
N THR A 32 -8.72 -20.70 -42.24
CA THR A 32 -7.72 -20.18 -41.30
C THR A 32 -8.04 -20.77 -39.93
N ASN A 33 -7.19 -21.68 -39.45
CA ASN A 33 -7.23 -22.17 -38.10
C ASN A 33 -6.84 -21.03 -37.13
N PHE A 34 -7.78 -20.14 -36.83
CA PHE A 34 -7.69 -19.31 -35.65
C PHE A 34 -8.13 -20.15 -34.45
N PRO A 35 -7.34 -20.25 -33.38
CA PRO A 35 -7.84 -20.83 -32.16
C PRO A 35 -8.96 -19.93 -31.64
N VAL A 36 -10.20 -20.37 -31.82
CA VAL A 36 -11.34 -19.79 -31.10
C VAL A 36 -11.04 -20.08 -29.62
N SER A 37 -10.58 -19.07 -28.89
CA SER A 37 -10.52 -19.13 -27.45
C SER A 37 -11.96 -19.25 -26.96
N VAL A 38 -12.42 -20.48 -26.76
CA VAL A 38 -13.66 -20.76 -26.05
C VAL A 38 -13.46 -20.14 -24.67
N CYS A 39 -14.28 -19.16 -24.29
CA CYS A 39 -14.38 -18.73 -22.89
C CYS A 39 -14.85 -19.96 -22.09
N GLU A 40 -13.89 -20.73 -21.60
CA GLU A 40 -14.18 -21.86 -20.71
C GLU A 40 -14.85 -21.30 -19.46
N GLY A 41 -16.04 -21.83 -19.13
CA GLY A 41 -16.85 -21.35 -18.01
C GLY A 41 -16.07 -21.47 -16.69
N ILE A 42 -16.26 -20.50 -15.82
CA ILE A 42 -15.68 -20.55 -14.47
C ILE A 42 -16.28 -21.73 -13.70
N ASN A 43 -15.41 -22.53 -13.10
CA ASN A 43 -15.81 -23.57 -12.18
C ASN A 43 -15.87 -23.02 -10.74
N SER A 44 -17.07 -22.60 -10.33
CA SER A 44 -17.29 -21.99 -9.00
C SER A 44 -16.77 -22.84 -7.85
N GLY A 45 -16.91 -24.17 -7.92
CA GLY A 45 -16.47 -25.09 -6.87
C GLY A 45 -14.95 -25.24 -6.76
N ARG A 46 -14.20 -24.96 -7.84
CA ARG A 46 -12.73 -25.04 -7.87
C ARG A 46 -12.04 -23.71 -7.64
N CYS A 47 -12.76 -22.59 -7.69
CA CYS A 47 -12.18 -21.30 -7.34
C CYS A 47 -11.55 -21.32 -5.95
N MET A 48 -10.52 -20.50 -5.75
CA MET A 48 -9.82 -20.42 -4.46
C MET A 48 -10.17 -19.12 -3.77
N ILE A 49 -10.39 -19.19 -2.44
CA ILE A 49 -10.65 -18.02 -1.59
C ILE A 49 -9.69 -18.05 -0.41
N TRP A 50 -8.96 -16.94 -0.19
CA TRP A 50 -7.98 -16.81 0.91
C TRP A 50 -7.78 -15.36 1.30
N GLY A 51 -7.22 -15.13 2.48
CA GLY A 51 -6.80 -13.80 2.92
C GLY A 51 -7.17 -13.47 4.36
N PRO A 52 -6.58 -12.39 4.90
CA PRO A 52 -6.71 -12.05 6.32
C PRO A 52 -8.14 -11.72 6.75
N GLY A 53 -8.98 -11.25 5.82
CA GLY A 53 -10.39 -10.95 6.12
C GLY A 53 -11.27 -12.16 6.44
N LEU A 54 -10.76 -13.39 6.24
CA LEU A 54 -11.43 -14.63 6.62
C LEU A 54 -11.00 -15.14 8.01
N ASN A 55 -10.12 -14.43 8.70
CA ASN A 55 -9.71 -14.74 10.05
C ASN A 55 -10.38 -13.76 11.03
N PRO A 56 -11.20 -14.25 12.00
CA PRO A 56 -11.88 -13.39 12.95
C PRO A 56 -10.95 -12.55 13.82
N ASP A 57 -9.75 -13.08 14.14
CA ASP A 57 -8.75 -12.43 14.99
C ASP A 57 -7.95 -11.34 14.27
N THR A 58 -7.98 -11.27 12.95
CA THR A 58 -7.29 -10.21 12.19
C THR A 58 -8.05 -8.90 12.30
N VAL A 59 -7.51 -7.93 13.01
CA VAL A 59 -8.09 -6.58 13.12
C VAL A 59 -7.35 -5.63 12.21
N LEU A 60 -8.04 -5.16 11.16
CA LEU A 60 -7.52 -4.19 10.18
C LEU A 60 -8.58 -3.09 9.95
N PRO A 61 -8.17 -1.87 9.59
CA PRO A 61 -9.10 -0.79 9.23
C PRO A 61 -10.06 -1.20 8.11
N VAL A 62 -9.57 -1.97 7.14
CA VAL A 62 -10.34 -2.64 6.10
C VAL A 62 -9.92 -4.10 6.05
N ARG A 63 -10.87 -4.98 6.31
CA ARG A 63 -10.67 -6.43 6.14
C ARG A 63 -10.77 -6.78 4.67
N HIS A 64 -9.90 -7.64 4.19
CA HIS A 64 -9.86 -8.03 2.78
C HIS A 64 -9.45 -9.48 2.61
N PHE A 65 -9.90 -10.04 1.49
CA PHE A 65 -9.55 -11.39 1.06
C PHE A 65 -9.59 -11.48 -0.47
N PHE A 66 -9.11 -12.57 -1.03
CA PHE A 66 -8.95 -12.74 -2.46
C PHE A 66 -9.78 -13.91 -2.97
N VAL A 67 -10.19 -13.82 -4.24
CA VAL A 67 -10.78 -14.90 -5.01
C VAL A 67 -9.98 -15.07 -6.28
N GLN A 68 -9.52 -16.29 -6.57
CA GLN A 68 -8.94 -16.67 -7.86
C GLN A 68 -10.00 -17.44 -8.67
N ALA A 69 -10.35 -16.93 -9.83
CA ALA A 69 -11.18 -17.63 -10.77
C ALA A 69 -10.43 -18.81 -11.41
N VAL A 70 -11.08 -19.96 -11.47
CA VAL A 70 -10.55 -21.21 -12.00
C VAL A 70 -11.48 -21.73 -13.10
N ASP A 71 -10.93 -22.22 -14.18
CA ASP A 71 -11.69 -22.73 -15.33
C ASP A 71 -12.24 -24.15 -15.10
N SER A 72 -12.92 -24.71 -16.11
CA SER A 72 -13.47 -26.06 -16.07
C SER A 72 -12.42 -27.16 -15.95
N LYS A 73 -11.18 -26.92 -16.40
CA LYS A 73 -10.05 -27.86 -16.31
C LYS A 73 -9.41 -27.83 -14.93
N GLY A 74 -9.54 -26.76 -14.19
CA GLY A 74 -8.93 -26.55 -12.88
C GLY A 74 -7.71 -25.65 -12.93
N ASP A 75 -7.51 -24.93 -14.06
CA ASP A 75 -6.42 -23.98 -14.22
C ASP A 75 -6.85 -22.57 -13.78
N ASN A 76 -5.93 -21.84 -13.18
CA ASN A 76 -6.17 -20.46 -12.79
C ASN A 76 -6.35 -19.59 -14.03
N LEU A 77 -7.42 -18.78 -14.07
CA LEU A 77 -7.52 -17.75 -15.08
C LEU A 77 -6.40 -16.73 -14.90
N THR A 78 -5.81 -16.31 -15.98
CA THR A 78 -4.71 -15.32 -16.03
C THR A 78 -5.14 -13.99 -16.63
N LEU A 79 -6.41 -13.90 -17.04
CA LEU A 79 -7.06 -12.71 -17.58
C LEU A 79 -8.37 -12.48 -16.82
N SER A 80 -8.82 -11.22 -16.83
CA SER A 80 -10.11 -10.87 -16.24
C SER A 80 -11.27 -11.56 -16.93
N PRO A 81 -12.14 -12.28 -16.21
CA PRO A 81 -13.41 -12.78 -16.72
C PRO A 81 -14.52 -11.70 -16.73
N GLY A 82 -14.22 -10.49 -16.23
CA GLY A 82 -15.15 -9.38 -16.10
C GLY A 82 -15.36 -8.94 -14.65
N LYS A 83 -15.49 -7.64 -14.44
CA LYS A 83 -15.57 -7.02 -13.10
C LYS A 83 -16.76 -7.51 -12.25
N ASP A 84 -17.86 -7.92 -12.86
CA ASP A 84 -19.09 -8.33 -12.19
C ASP A 84 -19.19 -9.86 -11.99
N THR A 85 -18.07 -10.58 -12.14
CA THR A 85 -18.00 -12.05 -12.06
C THR A 85 -18.43 -12.57 -10.69
N PHE A 86 -17.97 -11.93 -9.62
CA PHE A 86 -18.27 -12.37 -8.26
C PHE A 86 -19.14 -11.35 -7.53
N LYS A 87 -20.07 -11.87 -6.73
CA LYS A 87 -20.85 -11.09 -5.76
C LYS A 87 -20.44 -11.51 -4.35
N VAL A 88 -20.45 -10.60 -3.42
CA VAL A 88 -20.18 -10.89 -2.01
C VAL A 88 -21.28 -10.34 -1.13
N LYS A 89 -21.72 -11.16 -0.17
CA LYS A 89 -22.66 -10.77 0.89
C LYS A 89 -22.02 -11.06 2.22
N ILE A 90 -22.07 -10.12 3.15
CA ILE A 90 -21.54 -10.26 4.50
C ILE A 90 -22.62 -9.83 5.46
N SER A 91 -22.94 -10.67 6.42
CA SER A 91 -23.98 -10.42 7.42
C SER A 91 -23.60 -10.99 8.78
N PRO A 92 -24.08 -10.38 9.88
CA PRO A 92 -23.96 -10.99 11.20
C PRO A 92 -24.65 -12.38 11.25
N LEU A 93 -24.10 -13.30 12.02
CA LEU A 93 -24.71 -14.61 12.28
C LEU A 93 -26.03 -14.46 13.06
N ASP A 94 -26.07 -13.54 14.02
CA ASP A 94 -27.30 -13.17 14.71
C ASP A 94 -27.96 -11.98 13.99
N LYS A 95 -29.12 -12.23 13.38
CA LYS A 95 -29.90 -11.20 12.68
C LYS A 95 -30.39 -10.05 13.58
N LYS A 96 -30.29 -10.19 14.90
CA LYS A 96 -30.60 -9.14 15.86
C LYS A 96 -29.45 -8.14 16.06
N GLU A 97 -28.24 -8.47 15.60
CA GLU A 97 -27.11 -7.56 15.63
C GLU A 97 -27.21 -6.56 14.46
N HIS A 98 -27.53 -5.31 14.77
CA HIS A 98 -27.68 -4.22 13.80
C HIS A 98 -26.37 -3.46 13.63
N ILE A 99 -25.36 -4.11 13.07
CA ILE A 99 -24.04 -3.51 12.79
C ILE A 99 -23.96 -3.10 11.33
N ARG A 100 -23.52 -1.85 11.07
CA ARG A 100 -23.26 -1.40 9.72
C ARG A 100 -21.99 -2.10 9.19
N ILE A 101 -22.15 -2.82 8.08
CA ILE A 101 -21.06 -3.46 7.34
C ILE A 101 -21.03 -2.82 5.95
N HIS A 102 -19.92 -2.20 5.58
CA HIS A 102 -19.74 -1.65 4.25
C HIS A 102 -18.98 -2.66 3.38
N VAL A 103 -19.63 -3.10 2.31
CA VAL A 103 -19.10 -4.09 1.37
C VAL A 103 -19.17 -3.50 -0.04
N PRO A 104 -18.08 -2.93 -0.57
CA PRO A 104 -18.05 -2.44 -1.96
C PRO A 104 -17.95 -3.61 -2.94
N PRO A 105 -18.23 -3.37 -4.22
CA PRO A 105 -18.03 -4.38 -5.26
C PRO A 105 -16.60 -4.92 -5.24
N PRO A 106 -16.41 -6.21 -5.60
CA PRO A 106 -15.09 -6.80 -5.76
C PRO A 106 -14.23 -5.99 -6.75
N LEU A 107 -12.95 -5.88 -6.45
CA LEU A 107 -11.97 -5.27 -7.35
C LEU A 107 -11.38 -6.35 -8.26
N ASP A 108 -11.65 -6.25 -9.54
CA ASP A 108 -11.02 -7.08 -10.56
C ASP A 108 -9.56 -6.64 -10.75
N ARG A 109 -8.61 -7.55 -10.54
CA ARG A 109 -7.17 -7.29 -10.62
C ARG A 109 -6.60 -7.50 -12.03
N GLY A 110 -7.46 -7.90 -12.99
CA GLY A 110 -7.10 -8.07 -14.39
C GLY A 110 -6.32 -9.36 -14.71
N ASP A 111 -6.06 -10.20 -13.73
CA ASP A 111 -5.26 -11.43 -13.82
C ASP A 111 -6.05 -12.69 -13.43
N GLY A 112 -7.37 -12.61 -13.45
CA GLY A 112 -8.26 -13.69 -13.00
C GLY A 112 -8.48 -13.71 -11.50
N SER A 113 -7.77 -12.88 -10.74
CA SER A 113 -8.00 -12.73 -9.30
C SER A 113 -8.79 -11.46 -8.97
N PHE A 114 -9.51 -11.51 -7.85
CA PHE A 114 -10.33 -10.42 -7.33
C PHE A 114 -9.94 -10.14 -5.89
N LEU A 115 -9.96 -8.85 -5.51
CA LEU A 115 -9.79 -8.40 -4.14
C LEU A 115 -11.16 -7.96 -3.60
N LEU A 116 -11.61 -8.61 -2.54
CA LEU A 116 -12.86 -8.34 -1.86
C LEU A 116 -12.55 -7.66 -0.52
N ARG A 117 -13.34 -6.64 -0.19
CA ARG A 117 -13.08 -5.78 0.97
C ARG A 117 -14.36 -5.57 1.76
N TYR A 118 -14.22 -5.41 3.06
CA TYR A 118 -15.32 -4.97 3.91
C TYR A 118 -14.81 -4.20 5.12
N ARG A 119 -15.64 -3.28 5.59
CA ARG A 119 -15.38 -2.47 6.79
C ARG A 119 -16.52 -2.63 7.77
N LEU A 120 -16.15 -2.90 9.01
CA LEU A 120 -17.07 -2.96 10.15
C LEU A 120 -17.12 -1.59 10.81
N TYR A 121 -18.33 -1.14 11.16
CA TYR A 121 -18.57 0.07 11.93
C TYR A 121 -19.12 -0.25 13.32
N GLY A 122 -18.67 -1.34 13.90
CA GLY A 122 -18.98 -1.86 15.22
C GLY A 122 -18.49 -3.29 15.37
N THR A 123 -18.37 -3.78 16.59
CA THR A 123 -18.01 -5.15 16.89
C THR A 123 -19.19 -6.09 16.66
N VAL A 124 -18.94 -7.21 16.00
CA VAL A 124 -19.94 -8.26 15.77
C VAL A 124 -19.71 -9.37 16.79
N LEU A 125 -20.64 -9.50 17.76
CA LEU A 125 -20.43 -10.35 18.95
C LEU A 125 -20.52 -11.84 18.63
N LYS A 126 -21.51 -12.23 17.81
CA LYS A 126 -21.75 -13.65 17.50
C LYS A 126 -20.97 -14.15 16.30
N GLY A 127 -20.50 -13.25 15.44
CA GLY A 127 -19.72 -13.58 14.27
C GLY A 127 -20.38 -13.19 12.95
N LEU A 128 -19.68 -13.49 11.86
CA LEU A 128 -20.06 -13.12 10.49
C LEU A 128 -20.26 -14.37 9.62
N GLN A 129 -21.19 -14.24 8.69
CA GLN A 129 -21.29 -15.11 7.52
C GLN A 129 -20.81 -14.33 6.29
N ILE A 130 -19.86 -14.90 5.55
CA ILE A 130 -19.32 -14.36 4.30
C ILE A 130 -19.72 -15.30 3.17
N GLU A 131 -20.57 -14.82 2.27
CA GLU A 131 -21.04 -15.54 1.12
C GLU A 131 -20.44 -14.95 -0.15
N VAL A 132 -19.75 -15.77 -0.95
CA VAL A 132 -19.20 -15.40 -2.26
C VAL A 132 -19.93 -16.22 -3.33
N LEU A 133 -20.46 -15.53 -4.33
CA LEU A 133 -21.31 -16.11 -5.37
C LEU A 133 -20.76 -15.79 -6.77
N HIS A 134 -20.90 -16.75 -7.67
CA HIS A 134 -20.75 -16.59 -9.10
C HIS A 134 -22.02 -17.12 -9.80
N GLN A 135 -22.75 -16.25 -10.53
CA GLN A 135 -24.03 -16.62 -11.14
C GLN A 135 -25.02 -17.30 -10.18
N ASP A 136 -25.09 -16.75 -8.94
CA ASP A 136 -25.89 -17.26 -7.81
C ASP A 136 -25.49 -18.64 -7.27
N ALA A 137 -24.42 -19.26 -7.78
CA ALA A 137 -23.81 -20.46 -7.21
C ALA A 137 -22.72 -20.10 -6.19
N ALA A 138 -22.63 -20.88 -5.12
CA ALA A 138 -21.60 -20.72 -4.11
C ALA A 138 -20.20 -20.97 -4.69
N VAL A 139 -19.24 -20.12 -4.33
CA VAL A 139 -17.84 -20.20 -4.78
C VAL A 139 -17.00 -20.91 -3.72
N ALA A 140 -16.22 -21.90 -4.14
CA ALA A 140 -15.37 -22.70 -3.27
C ALA A 140 -16.15 -23.31 -2.10
N LYS A 141 -15.74 -22.99 -0.87
CA LYS A 141 -16.40 -23.46 0.38
C LYS A 141 -17.38 -22.44 0.96
N SER A 142 -17.77 -21.41 0.18
CA SER A 142 -18.75 -20.41 0.61
C SER A 142 -20.10 -21.08 0.98
N PRO A 143 -20.79 -20.62 2.03
CA PRO A 143 -20.46 -19.50 2.91
C PRO A 143 -19.42 -19.83 3.97
N TYR A 144 -18.57 -18.84 4.29
CA TYR A 144 -17.61 -18.91 5.41
C TYR A 144 -18.25 -18.37 6.68
N THR A 145 -18.10 -19.10 7.78
CA THR A 145 -18.57 -18.69 9.10
C THR A 145 -17.39 -18.27 9.96
N LEU A 146 -17.34 -17.02 10.33
CA LEU A 146 -16.37 -16.48 11.28
C LEU A 146 -17.03 -16.38 12.65
N GLN A 147 -16.53 -17.16 13.62
CA GLN A 147 -17.06 -17.11 14.99
C GLN A 147 -16.64 -15.79 15.65
N GLY A 148 -17.55 -15.20 16.41
CA GLY A 148 -17.31 -13.97 17.14
C GLY A 148 -16.63 -14.13 18.49
N PRO A 149 -16.25 -13.02 19.16
CA PRO A 149 -16.44 -11.64 18.72
C PRO A 149 -15.46 -11.24 17.60
N ILE A 150 -15.96 -10.50 16.61
CA ILE A 150 -15.13 -9.91 15.55
C ILE A 150 -15.00 -8.41 15.83
N TYR A 151 -13.85 -8.04 16.31
CA TYR A 151 -13.62 -6.69 16.80
C TYR A 151 -13.52 -5.66 15.69
N HIS A 152 -14.13 -4.52 15.95
CA HIS A 152 -14.01 -3.29 15.18
C HIS A 152 -12.61 -2.69 15.31
N GLU A 153 -12.16 -1.89 14.34
CA GLU A 153 -10.84 -1.24 14.30
C GLU A 153 -10.52 -0.40 15.55
N TYR A 154 -11.54 0.23 16.14
CA TYR A 154 -11.36 1.10 17.30
C TYR A 154 -11.49 0.37 18.64
N CYS A 155 -11.67 -0.95 18.66
CA CYS A 155 -11.61 -1.70 19.90
C CYS A 155 -10.17 -1.73 20.45
N ASP A 156 -9.99 -1.19 21.64
CA ASP A 156 -8.72 -1.24 22.37
C ASP A 156 -8.60 -2.58 23.11
N CYS A 157 -8.25 -3.62 22.35
CA CYS A 157 -8.14 -5.01 22.80
C CYS A 157 -6.78 -5.61 22.40
N PRO A 158 -5.66 -5.03 22.82
CA PRO A 158 -4.35 -5.46 22.37
C PRO A 158 -4.04 -6.88 22.85
N LYS A 159 -3.58 -7.74 21.92
CA LYS A 159 -3.04 -9.05 22.27
C LYS A 159 -1.79 -8.85 23.11
N SER A 160 -1.73 -9.51 24.28
CA SER A 160 -0.53 -9.50 25.16
C SER A 160 0.57 -10.42 24.64
N ASP A 161 0.21 -11.49 23.93
CA ASP A 161 1.13 -12.43 23.30
C ASP A 161 1.47 -11.95 21.88
N ALA A 162 2.61 -11.30 21.75
CA ALA A 162 3.08 -10.76 20.49
C ALA A 162 3.39 -11.84 19.42
N PRO A 163 4.03 -12.97 19.73
CA PRO A 163 4.17 -14.10 18.80
C PRO A 163 2.84 -14.59 18.21
N VAL A 164 1.80 -14.72 19.02
CA VAL A 164 0.45 -15.08 18.56
C VAL A 164 -0.09 -14.00 17.60
N TRP A 165 0.03 -12.73 17.97
CA TRP A 165 -0.39 -11.64 17.09
C TRP A 165 0.38 -11.62 15.76
N GLN A 166 1.71 -11.82 15.78
CA GLN A 166 2.52 -11.89 14.57
C GLN A 166 2.10 -13.05 13.66
N SER A 167 1.74 -14.21 14.24
CA SER A 167 1.22 -15.35 13.50
C SER A 167 -0.13 -15.03 12.83
N ILE A 168 -1.06 -14.39 13.56
CA ILE A 168 -2.35 -13.95 13.03
C ILE A 168 -2.17 -12.99 11.87
N MET A 169 -1.24 -12.03 12.01
CA MET A 169 -0.94 -11.01 10.99
C MET A 169 -0.06 -11.54 9.86
N GLN A 170 0.45 -12.75 9.96
CA GLN A 170 1.39 -13.38 9.02
C GLN A 170 2.65 -12.52 8.82
N CYS A 171 3.21 -12.03 9.93
CA CYS A 171 4.40 -11.21 9.90
C CYS A 171 5.60 -11.99 9.34
N PRO A 172 6.39 -11.41 8.42
CA PRO A 172 7.60 -12.06 7.93
C PRO A 172 8.59 -12.29 9.07
N ALA A 173 9.40 -13.34 8.95
CA ALA A 173 10.40 -13.68 9.97
C ALA A 173 11.44 -12.56 10.13
N GLU A 174 11.85 -11.94 9.04
CA GLU A 174 12.84 -10.86 9.02
C GLU A 174 12.45 -9.74 8.06
N GLU A 175 12.94 -8.55 8.35
CA GLU A 175 12.84 -7.39 7.45
C GLU A 175 14.25 -6.85 7.20
N PRO A 176 14.81 -7.05 5.99
CA PRO A 176 16.20 -6.71 5.68
C PRO A 176 16.52 -5.23 5.91
N GLN A 177 15.57 -4.33 5.65
CA GLN A 177 15.78 -2.90 5.87
C GLN A 177 15.98 -2.59 7.36
N ILE A 178 15.17 -3.17 8.24
CA ILE A 178 15.30 -2.97 9.70
C ILE A 178 16.66 -3.46 10.17
N LEU A 179 17.07 -4.65 9.73
CA LEU A 179 18.38 -5.21 10.10
C LEU A 179 19.54 -4.32 9.64
N ALA A 180 19.44 -3.77 8.43
CA ALA A 180 20.45 -2.87 7.87
C ALA A 180 20.52 -1.54 8.65
N ASP A 181 19.39 -0.94 8.97
CA ASP A 181 19.31 0.34 9.69
C ASP A 181 19.88 0.22 11.11
N PHE A 182 19.46 -0.81 11.83
CA PHE A 182 19.90 -1.03 13.20
C PHE A 182 21.33 -1.56 13.34
N LYS A 183 22.00 -1.92 12.25
CA LYS A 183 23.41 -2.34 12.29
C LYS A 183 24.31 -1.27 12.89
N SER A 184 23.98 0.01 12.70
CA SER A 184 24.73 1.15 13.24
C SER A 184 24.40 1.44 14.71
N PHE A 185 23.38 0.82 15.28
CA PHE A 185 22.85 1.09 16.61
C PHE A 185 22.74 -0.19 17.46
N PRO A 186 23.87 -0.83 17.82
CA PRO A 186 23.81 -2.03 18.66
C PRO A 186 23.28 -1.74 20.07
N THR A 187 23.48 -0.53 20.55
CA THR A 187 22.96 0.00 21.83
C THR A 187 22.47 1.42 21.62
N ILE A 188 21.34 1.77 22.22
CA ILE A 188 20.71 3.09 22.16
C ILE A 188 20.70 3.68 23.57
N ASP A 189 21.63 4.58 23.85
CA ASP A 189 21.72 5.30 25.13
C ASP A 189 20.64 6.39 25.20
N LEU A 190 19.62 6.18 26.05
CA LEU A 190 18.52 7.11 26.23
C LEU A 190 18.95 8.47 26.80
N GLN A 191 19.95 8.50 27.68
CA GLN A 191 20.43 9.77 28.23
C GLN A 191 21.05 10.63 27.13
N ARG A 192 21.89 10.01 26.31
CA ARG A 192 22.51 10.65 25.16
C ARG A 192 21.46 11.09 24.14
N LEU A 193 20.48 10.21 23.84
CA LEU A 193 19.39 10.47 22.88
C LEU A 193 18.59 11.72 23.28
N ARG A 194 18.21 11.84 24.56
CA ARG A 194 17.47 12.96 25.14
C ARG A 194 18.21 14.30 25.06
N GLN A 195 19.52 14.26 25.13
CA GLN A 195 20.36 15.46 25.07
C GLN A 195 20.66 15.87 23.62
N GLU A 196 21.16 14.94 22.81
CA GLU A 196 21.70 15.27 21.49
C GLU A 196 20.61 15.52 20.44
N VAL A 197 19.53 14.73 20.42
CA VAL A 197 18.53 14.84 19.36
C VAL A 197 17.85 16.21 19.34
N PRO A 198 17.36 16.75 20.45
CA PRO A 198 16.80 18.11 20.45
C PRO A 198 17.80 19.18 20.09
N GLN A 199 19.04 19.09 20.58
CA GLN A 199 20.08 20.08 20.29
C GLN A 199 20.45 20.11 18.80
N ARG A 200 20.51 18.94 18.15
CA ARG A 200 20.97 18.80 16.77
C ARG A 200 19.87 19.07 15.75
N PHE A 201 18.61 18.75 16.06
CA PHE A 201 17.57 18.65 15.05
C PHE A 201 16.29 19.45 15.31
N SER A 202 16.04 20.00 16.50
CA SER A 202 14.82 20.77 16.79
C SER A 202 14.61 21.99 15.87
N ASN A 203 15.67 22.57 15.34
CA ASN A 203 15.63 23.70 14.42
C ASN A 203 15.48 23.29 12.95
N ARG A 204 15.51 22.00 12.63
CA ARG A 204 15.53 21.50 11.23
C ARG A 204 14.18 21.10 10.65
N GLY A 205 13.08 21.41 11.30
CA GLY A 205 11.75 21.10 10.78
C GLY A 205 10.86 20.41 11.80
N GLY A 206 10.26 19.28 11.44
CA GLY A 206 9.34 18.54 12.28
C GLY A 206 10.02 17.38 13.00
N LEU A 207 10.14 17.45 14.31
CA LEU A 207 10.65 16.37 15.15
C LEU A 207 9.65 16.12 16.28
N ILE A 208 9.28 14.87 16.47
CA ILE A 208 8.37 14.43 17.53
C ILE A 208 9.09 13.45 18.43
N HIS A 209 9.09 13.73 19.72
CA HIS A 209 9.56 12.83 20.75
C HIS A 209 8.39 12.02 21.29
N TYR A 210 8.44 10.71 21.15
CA TYR A 210 7.45 9.77 21.63
C TYR A 210 7.97 8.94 22.79
N ALA A 211 7.07 8.61 23.73
CA ALA A 211 7.28 7.58 24.74
C ALA A 211 6.03 6.71 24.81
N ILE A 212 6.21 5.39 24.67
CA ILE A 212 5.17 4.41 24.93
C ILE A 212 5.47 3.82 26.29
N ILE A 213 4.59 4.03 27.27
CA ILE A 213 4.74 3.55 28.65
C ILE A 213 3.45 2.85 29.04
N ASN A 214 3.54 1.60 29.46
CA ASN A 214 2.37 0.78 29.81
C ASN A 214 1.29 0.76 28.72
N ASN A 215 1.71 0.70 27.46
CA ASN A 215 0.85 0.76 26.27
C ASN A 215 0.03 2.07 26.18
N GLN A 216 0.55 3.18 26.70
CA GLN A 216 0.02 4.53 26.54
C GLN A 216 0.99 5.37 25.74
N LEU A 217 0.48 6.10 24.75
CA LEU A 217 1.28 6.95 23.87
C LEU A 217 1.41 8.36 24.46
N HIS A 218 2.63 8.79 24.69
CA HIS A 218 2.95 10.16 25.10
C HIS A 218 3.83 10.80 24.04
N ARG A 219 3.67 12.10 23.81
CA ARG A 219 4.52 12.85 22.87
C ARG A 219 4.78 14.26 23.32
N ARG A 220 5.86 14.84 22.78
CA ARG A 220 6.09 16.29 22.71
C ARG A 220 6.58 16.66 21.31
N THR A 221 6.19 17.84 20.85
CA THR A 221 6.59 18.34 19.53
C THR A 221 7.82 19.25 19.67
N LEU A 222 8.77 19.09 18.77
CA LEU A 222 9.98 19.89 18.67
C LEU A 222 10.09 20.45 17.24
N GLY A 223 10.33 21.77 17.12
CA GLY A 223 10.41 22.42 15.80
C GLY A 223 9.08 23.03 15.34
N LYS A 224 9.07 23.53 14.09
CA LYS A 224 7.95 24.33 13.54
C LYS A 224 6.96 23.54 12.71
N TYR A 225 7.41 22.50 11.99
CA TYR A 225 6.61 21.78 10.99
C TYR A 225 6.23 20.39 11.51
N THR A 226 5.36 20.37 12.52
CA THR A 226 5.01 19.15 13.25
C THR A 226 3.61 18.63 12.96
N ASP A 227 2.88 19.22 12.02
CA ASP A 227 1.48 18.86 11.73
C ASP A 227 1.33 17.42 11.23
N PHE A 228 2.32 16.91 10.52
CA PHE A 228 2.33 15.52 10.04
C PHE A 228 2.47 14.47 11.14
N LYS A 229 2.63 14.90 12.42
CA LYS A 229 2.55 13.99 13.58
C LYS A 229 1.24 13.20 13.61
N MET A 230 0.15 13.76 13.07
CA MET A 230 -1.15 13.09 13.01
C MET A 230 -1.06 11.69 12.37
N PHE A 231 -0.26 11.52 11.34
CA PHE A 231 -0.09 10.22 10.67
C PHE A 231 0.66 9.21 11.55
N SER A 232 1.69 9.68 12.28
CA SER A 232 2.41 8.84 13.24
C SER A 232 1.55 8.49 14.44
N ASP A 233 0.83 9.46 15.01
CA ASP A 233 -0.09 9.24 16.12
C ASP A 233 -1.14 8.18 15.78
N GLU A 234 -1.85 8.35 14.66
CA GLU A 234 -2.89 7.42 14.23
C GLU A 234 -2.36 6.01 14.01
N MET A 235 -1.17 5.88 13.39
CA MET A 235 -0.57 4.58 13.15
C MET A 235 -0.14 3.89 14.45
N LEU A 236 0.49 4.63 15.37
CA LEU A 236 0.93 4.11 16.66
C LEU A 236 -0.29 3.70 17.50
N LEU A 237 -1.31 4.55 17.61
CA LEU A 237 -2.55 4.23 18.33
C LEU A 237 -3.26 3.02 17.73
N SER A 238 -3.34 2.93 16.39
CA SER A 238 -3.94 1.79 15.71
C SER A 238 -3.19 0.49 15.98
N LEU A 239 -1.85 0.52 15.98
CA LEU A 239 -1.03 -0.64 16.32
C LEU A 239 -1.21 -1.05 17.79
N MET A 240 -1.21 -0.07 18.71
CA MET A 240 -1.35 -0.31 20.16
C MET A 240 -2.70 -0.91 20.54
N ARG A 241 -3.76 -0.68 19.75
CA ARG A 241 -5.05 -1.39 19.92
C ARG A 241 -5.00 -2.86 19.51
N LYS A 242 -4.02 -3.28 18.72
CA LYS A 242 -3.93 -4.64 18.15
C LYS A 242 -2.97 -5.54 18.92
N VAL A 243 -1.86 -4.97 19.37
CA VAL A 243 -0.81 -5.68 20.10
C VAL A 243 -0.21 -4.78 21.16
N ARG A 244 0.11 -5.36 22.30
CA ARG A 244 0.81 -4.65 23.36
C ARG A 244 2.24 -4.36 22.93
N LEU A 245 2.64 -3.08 22.99
CA LEU A 245 3.99 -2.67 22.68
C LEU A 245 4.86 -2.64 23.95
N PRO A 246 6.17 -2.88 23.82
CA PRO A 246 7.10 -2.68 24.92
C PRO A 246 7.19 -1.20 25.27
N ASP A 247 7.60 -0.91 26.51
CA ASP A 247 7.98 0.44 26.89
C ASP A 247 9.19 0.88 26.06
N VAL A 248 9.04 1.99 25.36
CA VAL A 248 10.04 2.47 24.40
C VAL A 248 9.97 3.98 24.24
N GLU A 249 11.12 4.63 24.09
CA GLU A 249 11.24 6.08 23.88
C GLU A 249 12.06 6.35 22.62
N PHE A 250 11.54 7.17 21.71
CA PHE A 250 12.13 7.38 20.38
C PHE A 250 11.74 8.73 19.78
N TYR A 251 12.42 9.11 18.70
CA TYR A 251 12.13 10.32 17.95
C TYR A 251 11.71 9.98 16.52
N ILE A 252 10.63 10.61 16.04
CA ILE A 252 10.22 10.56 14.65
C ILE A 252 10.45 11.92 14.00
N ASN A 253 11.15 11.92 12.90
CA ASN A 253 11.24 13.03 11.97
C ASN A 253 10.03 13.00 11.02
N VAL A 254 9.18 13.98 11.12
CA VAL A 254 7.98 14.14 10.26
C VAL A 254 8.23 15.11 9.09
N GLY A 255 9.48 15.47 8.85
CA GLY A 255 9.92 16.18 7.65
C GLY A 255 10.29 15.21 6.51
N ASP A 256 10.40 15.75 5.30
CA ASP A 256 10.73 14.94 4.11
C ASP A 256 12.16 14.37 4.17
N TRP A 257 13.15 15.20 4.54
CA TRP A 257 14.55 14.78 4.52
C TRP A 257 14.92 13.93 5.73
N PRO A 258 15.63 12.80 5.56
CA PRO A 258 16.30 12.13 6.66
C PRO A 258 17.35 13.06 7.28
N LEU A 259 17.53 12.98 8.60
CA LEU A 259 18.25 13.99 9.39
C LEU A 259 19.65 13.57 9.80
N GLU A 260 19.85 12.29 10.15
CA GLU A 260 21.10 11.84 10.73
C GLU A 260 22.11 11.49 9.64
N THR A 261 23.17 12.29 9.54
CA THR A 261 24.25 12.03 8.59
C THR A 261 25.10 10.81 9.01
N LYS A 262 25.87 10.27 8.05
CA LYS A 262 26.86 9.22 8.33
C LYS A 262 27.95 9.73 9.27
N ARG A 263 27.85 9.37 10.54
CA ARG A 263 28.79 9.73 11.61
C ARG A 263 29.06 8.51 12.48
N THR A 264 30.19 8.51 13.17
CA THR A 264 30.53 7.46 14.16
C THR A 264 29.67 7.56 15.41
N ASP A 265 29.19 8.77 15.73
CA ASP A 265 28.34 9.11 16.86
C ASP A 265 26.89 9.37 16.46
N ALA A 266 26.40 8.69 15.41
CA ALA A 266 25.02 8.82 14.95
C ALA A 266 24.01 8.42 16.04
N VAL A 267 22.82 9.04 16.00
CA VAL A 267 21.69 8.72 16.88
C VAL A 267 20.52 8.16 16.06
N PRO A 268 19.79 7.16 16.58
CA PRO A 268 18.71 6.53 15.84
C PRO A 268 17.45 7.42 15.81
N ILE A 269 17.26 8.15 14.73
CA ILE A 269 16.03 8.88 14.44
C ILE A 269 15.20 8.05 13.46
N LEU A 270 13.91 7.94 13.70
CA LEU A 270 12.99 7.30 12.76
C LEU A 270 12.55 8.32 11.71
N SER A 271 12.68 7.99 10.43
CA SER A 271 12.34 8.86 9.30
C SER A 271 11.57 8.10 8.21
N TRP A 272 10.74 8.78 7.42
CA TRP A 272 9.93 8.16 6.38
C TRP A 272 10.70 7.69 5.14
N CYS A 273 11.93 8.13 4.99
CA CYS A 273 12.85 7.58 4.00
C CYS A 273 14.27 7.62 4.55
N GLY A 274 15.10 6.75 4.01
CA GLY A 274 16.54 6.74 4.22
C GLY A 274 17.28 7.33 3.04
N SER A 275 18.59 7.48 3.20
CA SER A 275 19.48 7.88 2.13
C SER A 275 20.82 7.16 2.26
N THR A 276 21.53 7.01 1.13
CA THR A 276 22.90 6.48 1.15
C THR A 276 23.86 7.33 1.98
N GLU A 277 23.48 8.58 2.29
CA GLU A 277 24.28 9.54 3.06
C GLU A 277 23.80 9.72 4.51
N THR A 278 22.74 9.01 4.92
CA THR A 278 22.17 9.13 6.27
C THR A 278 22.15 7.80 7.02
N ARG A 279 21.77 7.85 8.30
CA ARG A 279 21.69 6.72 9.24
C ARG A 279 20.34 6.62 9.93
N ASP A 280 19.35 7.35 9.45
CA ASP A 280 17.99 7.27 9.99
C ASP A 280 17.46 5.84 9.87
N VAL A 281 16.69 5.41 10.86
CA VAL A 281 15.93 4.16 10.80
C VAL A 281 14.66 4.43 10.01
N VAL A 282 14.44 3.67 8.94
CA VAL A 282 13.36 3.97 8.00
C VAL A 282 12.03 3.41 8.47
N LEU A 283 11.02 4.27 8.54
CA LEU A 283 9.62 3.91 8.72
C LEU A 283 8.86 3.97 7.38
N PRO A 284 7.75 3.22 7.25
CA PRO A 284 6.79 3.44 6.17
C PRO A 284 6.32 4.89 6.13
N THR A 285 6.23 5.45 4.93
CA THR A 285 5.89 6.86 4.72
C THR A 285 4.48 7.20 5.21
N TYR A 286 4.21 8.47 5.49
CA TYR A 286 2.87 8.93 5.83
C TYR A 286 1.84 8.60 4.73
N GLU A 287 2.23 8.62 3.47
CA GLU A 287 1.37 8.26 2.34
C GLU A 287 0.88 6.81 2.46
N VAL A 288 1.77 5.86 2.74
CA VAL A 288 1.42 4.44 2.87
C VAL A 288 0.63 4.19 4.15
N THR A 289 1.00 4.83 5.27
CA THR A 289 0.28 4.70 6.55
C THR A 289 -1.13 5.27 6.46
N HIS A 290 -1.28 6.48 5.95
CA HIS A 290 -2.58 7.12 5.76
C HIS A 290 -3.47 6.33 4.79
N SER A 291 -2.90 5.87 3.69
CA SER A 291 -3.58 4.98 2.73
C SER A 291 -4.12 3.70 3.40
N THR A 292 -3.42 3.15 4.36
CA THR A 292 -3.84 1.94 5.10
C THR A 292 -4.95 2.26 6.10
N LEU A 293 -4.80 3.33 6.88
CA LEU A 293 -5.76 3.73 7.93
C LEU A 293 -7.07 4.28 7.35
N GLU A 294 -6.99 5.02 6.25
CA GLU A 294 -8.10 5.67 5.58
C GLU A 294 -8.68 4.88 4.39
N SER A 295 -8.24 3.63 4.19
CA SER A 295 -8.77 2.76 3.13
C SER A 295 -10.29 2.74 3.12
N MET A 296 -10.88 2.84 1.92
CA MET A 296 -12.32 2.87 1.66
C MET A 296 -13.07 4.10 2.24
N ARG A 297 -12.42 5.09 2.79
CA ARG A 297 -13.08 6.35 3.19
C ARG A 297 -13.33 7.32 2.01
N GLY A 298 -12.70 7.05 0.87
CA GLY A 298 -12.87 7.86 -0.35
C GLY A 298 -12.13 9.20 -0.33
N VAL A 299 -11.32 9.44 0.69
CA VAL A 299 -10.56 10.69 0.85
C VAL A 299 -9.25 10.66 0.08
N THR A 300 -8.61 9.51 0.04
CA THR A 300 -7.33 9.29 -0.64
C THR A 300 -7.36 8.06 -1.53
N ILE A 301 -6.38 7.97 -2.43
CA ILE A 301 -6.11 6.74 -3.16
C ILE A 301 -5.47 5.76 -2.17
N ASP A 302 -6.06 4.60 -1.99
CA ASP A 302 -5.53 3.57 -1.10
C ASP A 302 -4.87 2.42 -1.86
N LEU A 303 -3.96 1.70 -1.18
CA LEU A 303 -3.18 0.60 -1.75
C LEU A 303 -4.02 -0.59 -2.23
N LEU A 304 -5.23 -0.76 -1.72
CA LEU A 304 -6.15 -1.80 -2.16
C LEU A 304 -6.92 -1.35 -3.40
N SER A 305 -7.41 -0.11 -3.43
CA SER A 305 -8.19 0.44 -4.55
C SER A 305 -7.40 0.48 -5.86
N VAL A 306 -6.11 0.80 -5.80
CA VAL A 306 -5.24 0.82 -6.98
C VAL A 306 -5.23 -0.52 -7.69
N GLN A 307 -5.28 -1.64 -6.96
CA GLN A 307 -5.19 -2.98 -7.53
C GLN A 307 -6.33 -3.35 -8.49
N GLY A 308 -7.48 -2.69 -8.37
CA GLY A 308 -8.62 -2.85 -9.29
C GLY A 308 -8.80 -1.68 -10.26
N ASN A 309 -7.88 -0.71 -10.27
CA ASN A 309 -7.94 0.49 -11.13
C ASN A 309 -6.64 0.68 -11.91
N THR A 310 -6.14 -0.38 -12.50
CA THR A 310 -4.85 -0.42 -13.21
C THR A 310 -4.95 -0.01 -14.69
N GLY A 311 -6.08 0.60 -15.09
CA GLY A 311 -6.31 1.04 -16.46
C GLY A 311 -6.65 -0.13 -17.42
N PRO A 312 -6.54 0.10 -18.72
CA PRO A 312 -6.85 -0.93 -19.72
C PRO A 312 -5.84 -2.08 -19.67
N PRO A 313 -6.15 -3.24 -20.27
CA PRO A 313 -5.19 -4.32 -20.50
C PRO A 313 -3.95 -3.80 -21.24
N TRP A 314 -2.80 -4.44 -21.03
CA TRP A 314 -1.50 -4.01 -21.55
C TRP A 314 -1.52 -3.66 -23.04
N ILE A 315 -2.17 -4.50 -23.86
CA ILE A 315 -2.24 -4.30 -25.31
C ILE A 315 -2.98 -3.03 -25.72
N ASN A 316 -3.89 -2.53 -24.88
CA ASN A 316 -4.71 -1.35 -25.13
C ASN A 316 -4.16 -0.08 -24.46
N LYS A 317 -3.03 -0.20 -23.74
CA LYS A 317 -2.37 0.97 -23.12
C LYS A 317 -1.69 1.83 -24.18
N THR A 318 -1.64 3.13 -23.93
CA THR A 318 -0.84 4.08 -24.72
C THR A 318 0.63 3.68 -24.63
N ASP A 319 1.25 3.47 -25.80
CA ASP A 319 2.65 3.03 -25.93
C ASP A 319 3.62 4.20 -25.77
N GLN A 320 3.59 4.83 -24.61
CA GLN A 320 4.30 6.06 -24.27
C GLN A 320 4.63 6.07 -22.79
N ALA A 321 5.72 6.74 -22.41
CA ALA A 321 6.07 6.97 -21.02
C ALA A 321 5.31 8.18 -20.47
N PHE A 322 4.92 8.12 -19.18
CA PHE A 322 4.07 9.13 -18.56
C PHE A 322 4.63 9.63 -17.23
N PHE A 323 4.51 10.96 -17.01
CA PHE A 323 4.81 11.59 -15.75
C PHE A 323 3.99 12.88 -15.55
N ARG A 324 3.47 13.07 -14.35
CA ARG A 324 2.95 14.36 -13.84
C ARG A 324 3.46 14.58 -12.43
N GLY A 325 3.89 15.79 -12.12
CA GLY A 325 4.38 16.13 -10.78
C GLY A 325 4.70 17.58 -10.60
N ARG A 326 5.09 17.96 -9.36
CA ARG A 326 5.57 19.29 -9.03
C ARG A 326 7.02 19.48 -9.44
N ASP A 327 7.47 20.72 -9.49
CA ASP A 327 8.82 21.20 -9.80
C ASP A 327 9.85 20.94 -8.68
N SER A 328 9.75 19.82 -7.96
CA SER A 328 10.55 19.59 -6.74
C SER A 328 12.05 19.42 -6.97
N ARG A 329 12.48 19.19 -8.21
CA ARG A 329 13.88 18.98 -8.62
C ARG A 329 14.14 19.38 -10.07
N GLU A 330 15.40 19.70 -10.37
CA GLU A 330 15.88 19.99 -11.74
C GLU A 330 15.63 18.82 -12.69
N GLU A 331 15.78 17.56 -12.24
CA GLU A 331 15.57 16.38 -13.07
C GLU A 331 14.12 16.30 -13.58
N ARG A 332 13.13 16.79 -12.80
CA ARG A 332 11.73 16.87 -13.26
C ARG A 332 11.51 17.93 -14.32
N LEU A 333 12.22 19.07 -14.23
CA LEU A 333 12.21 20.11 -15.27
C LEU A 333 12.87 19.61 -16.54
N HIS A 334 13.99 18.89 -16.40
CA HIS A 334 14.65 18.22 -17.51
C HIS A 334 13.75 17.20 -18.18
N LEU A 335 13.04 16.36 -17.39
CA LEU A 335 12.07 15.39 -17.87
C LEU A 335 10.96 16.04 -18.71
N ALA A 336 10.38 17.14 -18.23
CA ALA A 336 9.37 17.90 -18.98
C ALA A 336 9.94 18.50 -20.28
N SER A 337 11.19 18.91 -20.26
CA SER A 337 11.89 19.43 -21.46
C SER A 337 12.19 18.32 -22.46
N LEU A 338 12.56 17.12 -22.01
CA LEU A 338 12.73 15.94 -22.86
C LEU A 338 11.40 15.55 -23.53
N SER A 339 10.29 15.61 -22.79
CA SER A 339 8.95 15.34 -23.32
C SER A 339 8.58 16.26 -24.49
N LYS A 340 8.86 17.54 -24.39
CA LYS A 340 8.60 18.49 -25.48
C LYS A 340 9.36 18.19 -26.78
N LYS A 341 10.56 17.60 -26.64
CA LYS A 341 11.41 17.25 -27.78
C LYS A 341 11.09 15.89 -28.38
N ASN A 342 10.47 15.01 -27.61
CA ASN A 342 10.17 13.61 -27.97
C ASN A 342 8.74 13.25 -27.57
N PRO A 343 7.73 13.98 -28.09
CA PRO A 343 6.34 13.79 -27.68
C PRO A 343 5.76 12.41 -28.06
N GLU A 344 6.36 11.70 -29.00
CA GLU A 344 5.99 10.35 -29.40
C GLU A 344 6.43 9.26 -28.40
N LEU A 345 7.45 9.55 -27.58
CA LEU A 345 8.02 8.63 -26.60
C LEU A 345 7.53 8.91 -25.18
N LEU A 346 7.34 10.20 -24.86
CA LEU A 346 7.19 10.65 -23.47
C LEU A 346 6.15 11.78 -23.37
N ASP A 347 5.18 11.60 -22.49
CA ASP A 347 4.24 12.63 -22.03
C ASP A 347 4.56 12.97 -20.57
N ALA A 348 5.42 13.96 -20.35
CA ALA A 348 5.81 14.40 -19.02
C ALA A 348 5.56 15.91 -18.83
N GLY A 349 5.02 16.26 -17.65
CA GLY A 349 4.69 17.66 -17.39
C GLY A 349 4.70 18.06 -15.91
N ILE A 350 4.98 19.34 -15.67
CA ILE A 350 4.94 19.95 -14.35
C ILE A 350 3.54 20.50 -14.08
N THR A 351 2.91 20.04 -13.02
CA THR A 351 1.52 20.38 -12.67
C THR A 351 1.41 21.52 -11.65
N GLY A 352 2.48 21.83 -10.95
CA GLY A 352 2.53 22.91 -9.97
C GLY A 352 3.95 23.41 -9.78
N TRP A 353 4.06 24.74 -9.65
CA TRP A 353 5.32 25.46 -9.53
C TRP A 353 5.46 26.03 -8.13
N PHE A 354 6.53 25.64 -7.45
CA PHE A 354 6.81 26.04 -6.07
C PHE A 354 8.29 26.41 -5.87
N PHE A 355 9.20 25.55 -6.32
CA PHE A 355 10.64 25.72 -6.13
C PHE A 355 11.30 26.51 -7.27
N PHE A 356 10.87 26.32 -8.52
CA PHE A 356 11.46 26.89 -9.73
C PHE A 356 10.44 27.76 -10.51
N ARG A 357 9.75 28.65 -9.83
CA ARG A 357 8.68 29.50 -10.41
C ARG A 357 9.13 30.33 -11.60
N ASP A 358 10.39 30.76 -11.61
CA ASP A 358 11.03 31.49 -12.71
C ASP A 358 11.10 30.67 -14.00
N ARG A 359 11.13 29.33 -13.90
CA ARG A 359 11.21 28.41 -15.04
C ARG A 359 9.84 28.09 -15.66
N GLU A 360 8.71 28.44 -15.01
CA GLU A 360 7.37 28.12 -15.51
C GLU A 360 7.12 28.64 -16.92
N LYS A 361 7.58 29.85 -17.24
CA LYS A 361 7.40 30.45 -18.58
C LYS A 361 8.07 29.66 -19.70
N HIS A 362 9.17 28.97 -19.39
CA HIS A 362 9.92 28.17 -20.36
C HIS A 362 9.45 26.71 -20.46
N VAL A 363 9.22 26.09 -19.32
CA VAL A 363 8.82 24.69 -19.23
C VAL A 363 7.31 24.52 -19.41
N GLY A 364 6.52 25.50 -18.98
CA GLY A 364 5.05 25.45 -19.04
C GLY A 364 4.43 24.66 -17.90
N LYS A 365 3.11 24.80 -17.75
CA LYS A 365 2.31 24.07 -16.77
C LYS A 365 1.45 23.04 -17.48
N ALA A 366 1.52 21.79 -17.02
CA ALA A 366 0.68 20.71 -17.49
C ALA A 366 -0.62 20.62 -16.66
N PRO A 367 -1.71 20.11 -17.24
CA PRO A 367 -2.94 19.85 -16.50
C PRO A 367 -2.74 18.76 -15.44
N LEU A 368 -3.53 18.84 -14.37
CA LEU A 368 -3.67 17.77 -13.40
C LEU A 368 -4.36 16.57 -14.07
N VAL A 369 -3.89 15.38 -13.75
CA VAL A 369 -4.44 14.12 -14.24
C VAL A 369 -4.76 13.24 -13.04
N GLY A 370 -5.90 12.58 -13.04
CA GLY A 370 -6.28 11.63 -12.00
C GLY A 370 -5.27 10.49 -11.91
N PHE A 371 -4.97 10.03 -10.69
CA PHE A 371 -3.89 9.05 -10.51
C PHE A 371 -4.15 7.73 -11.27
N PHE A 372 -5.38 7.26 -11.32
CA PHE A 372 -5.72 6.05 -12.08
C PHE A 372 -5.55 6.21 -13.59
N ASP A 373 -5.60 7.44 -14.10
CA ASP A 373 -5.35 7.73 -15.51
C ASP A 373 -3.88 7.55 -15.90
N PHE A 374 -2.95 7.55 -14.94
CA PHE A 374 -1.54 7.21 -15.18
C PHE A 374 -1.43 5.83 -15.82
N PHE A 375 -2.24 4.87 -15.37
CA PHE A 375 -2.21 3.50 -15.85
C PHE A 375 -2.81 3.29 -17.26
N LYS A 376 -3.25 4.36 -17.92
CA LYS A 376 -3.54 4.33 -19.37
C LYS A 376 -2.28 4.18 -20.22
N TYR A 377 -1.11 4.46 -19.65
CA TYR A 377 0.19 4.41 -20.32
C TYR A 377 0.95 3.15 -19.93
N LYS A 378 1.71 2.58 -20.89
CA LYS A 378 2.52 1.36 -20.63
C LYS A 378 3.66 1.61 -19.66
N TYR A 379 4.30 2.79 -19.72
CA TYR A 379 5.52 3.09 -18.98
C TYR A 379 5.28 4.24 -18.01
N GLN A 380 5.64 4.04 -16.73
CA GLN A 380 5.49 5.04 -15.68
C GLN A 380 6.86 5.56 -15.26
N VAL A 381 7.13 6.85 -15.44
CA VAL A 381 8.41 7.42 -15.02
C VAL A 381 8.34 7.82 -13.54
N ASN A 382 9.22 7.26 -12.72
CA ASN A 382 9.35 7.59 -11.32
C ASN A 382 10.65 8.37 -11.07
N VAL A 383 10.51 9.68 -10.86
CA VAL A 383 11.61 10.61 -10.57
C VAL A 383 11.42 11.20 -9.18
N ASP A 384 12.49 11.25 -8.41
CA ASP A 384 12.51 11.81 -7.07
C ASP A 384 11.83 13.18 -7.00
N GLY A 385 11.23 13.42 -5.84
CA GLY A 385 10.76 14.73 -5.44
C GLY A 385 11.83 15.45 -4.63
N THR A 386 11.42 16.04 -3.52
CA THR A 386 12.32 16.57 -2.49
C THR A 386 13.29 15.47 -2.01
N VAL A 387 12.74 14.27 -1.83
CA VAL A 387 13.41 13.00 -1.52
C VAL A 387 12.85 11.89 -2.43
N ALA A 388 12.78 10.65 -1.99
CA ALA A 388 12.10 9.57 -2.70
C ALA A 388 10.68 10.00 -3.13
N ALA A 389 10.23 9.55 -4.29
CA ALA A 389 8.89 9.87 -4.76
C ALA A 389 7.86 8.93 -4.15
N TYR A 390 7.15 9.35 -3.12
CA TYR A 390 6.20 8.55 -2.34
C TYR A 390 5.00 7.99 -3.13
N ARG A 391 4.86 8.34 -4.42
CA ARG A 391 3.94 7.67 -5.35
C ARG A 391 4.42 6.31 -5.83
N PHE A 392 5.70 5.98 -5.65
CA PHE A 392 6.31 4.77 -6.21
C PHE A 392 5.60 3.48 -5.76
N PRO A 393 5.18 3.31 -4.49
CA PRO A 393 4.38 2.15 -4.08
C PRO A 393 3.13 1.96 -4.92
N TYR A 394 2.40 3.05 -5.18
CA TYR A 394 1.17 3.02 -5.98
C TYR A 394 1.42 2.74 -7.46
N LEU A 395 2.49 3.27 -8.04
CA LEU A 395 2.88 2.97 -9.42
C LEU A 395 3.21 1.49 -9.59
N MET A 396 3.88 0.90 -8.60
CA MET A 396 4.24 -0.52 -8.60
C MET A 396 3.02 -1.43 -8.47
N LEU A 397 1.93 -1.01 -7.83
CA LEU A 397 0.68 -1.76 -7.75
C LEU A 397 -0.11 -1.79 -9.07
N GLY A 398 0.22 -0.89 -10.00
CA GLY A 398 -0.32 -0.88 -11.34
C GLY A 398 0.25 -1.99 -12.23
N ASN A 399 -0.33 -2.16 -13.42
CA ASN A 399 0.13 -3.14 -14.41
C ASN A 399 0.95 -2.49 -15.54
N SER A 400 1.52 -1.32 -15.30
CA SER A 400 2.46 -0.63 -16.18
C SER A 400 3.89 -0.85 -15.69
N VAL A 401 4.87 -0.89 -16.59
CA VAL A 401 6.27 -1.00 -16.17
C VAL A 401 6.75 0.35 -15.62
N VAL A 402 7.45 0.33 -14.50
CA VAL A 402 8.01 1.53 -13.89
C VAL A 402 9.46 1.72 -14.34
N LEU A 403 9.74 2.89 -14.93
CA LEU A 403 11.08 3.40 -15.23
C LEU A 403 11.53 4.22 -14.01
N LYS A 404 12.32 3.60 -13.13
CA LYS A 404 12.69 4.19 -11.85
C LYS A 404 14.07 4.84 -11.92
N GLN A 405 14.11 6.16 -11.65
CA GLN A 405 15.36 6.91 -11.49
C GLN A 405 16.22 6.28 -10.39
N ASP A 406 17.50 6.11 -10.67
CA ASP A 406 18.50 5.80 -9.65
C ASP A 406 18.59 6.94 -8.64
N SER A 407 18.52 6.61 -7.36
CA SER A 407 18.35 7.57 -6.29
C SER A 407 19.22 7.21 -5.09
N GLN A 408 19.68 8.24 -4.39
CA GLN A 408 20.28 8.05 -3.06
C GLN A 408 19.23 7.78 -1.98
N TYR A 409 17.95 8.12 -2.24
CA TYR A 409 16.86 7.94 -1.29
C TYR A 409 16.16 6.62 -1.49
N TYR A 410 15.69 6.04 -0.39
CA TYR A 410 14.97 4.78 -0.39
C TYR A 410 13.88 4.75 0.68
N GLU A 411 12.81 3.99 0.40
CA GLU A 411 11.74 3.67 1.35
C GLU A 411 11.96 2.27 1.95
N TYR A 412 11.24 1.96 3.00
CA TYR A 412 11.37 0.76 3.83
C TYR A 412 11.32 -0.58 3.06
N PHE A 413 10.66 -0.63 1.91
CA PHE A 413 10.48 -1.86 1.12
C PHE A 413 11.44 -1.99 -0.07
N TYR A 414 12.31 -0.99 -0.35
CA TYR A 414 13.17 -1.01 -1.56
C TYR A 414 14.17 -2.15 -1.56
N THR A 415 14.61 -2.64 -0.40
CA THR A 415 15.54 -3.77 -0.28
C THR A 415 15.00 -5.09 -0.84
N HIS A 416 13.68 -5.21 -0.97
CA HIS A 416 13.01 -6.36 -1.57
C HIS A 416 12.90 -6.27 -3.10
N LEU A 417 13.16 -5.10 -3.68
CA LEU A 417 13.04 -4.88 -5.11
C LEU A 417 14.37 -5.11 -5.84
N LYS A 418 14.28 -5.69 -7.04
CA LYS A 418 15.44 -5.94 -7.90
C LYS A 418 15.31 -5.13 -9.19
N ALA A 419 16.31 -4.29 -9.46
CA ALA A 419 16.44 -3.57 -10.72
C ALA A 419 16.54 -4.57 -11.90
N GLY A 420 15.89 -4.25 -13.02
CA GLY A 420 15.81 -5.11 -14.18
C GLY A 420 14.81 -6.28 -14.07
N SER A 421 14.32 -6.60 -12.85
CA SER A 421 13.32 -7.64 -12.63
C SER A 421 11.97 -7.08 -12.21
N HIS A 422 11.94 -6.08 -11.32
CA HIS A 422 10.71 -5.49 -10.79
C HIS A 422 10.43 -4.08 -11.34
N TYR A 423 11.43 -3.42 -11.88
CA TYR A 423 11.37 -2.12 -12.54
C TYR A 423 12.56 -1.95 -13.49
N VAL A 424 12.47 -1.04 -14.43
CA VAL A 424 13.58 -0.67 -15.31
C VAL A 424 14.36 0.48 -14.68
N PRO A 425 15.66 0.29 -14.37
CA PRO A 425 16.47 1.36 -13.78
C PRO A 425 16.83 2.40 -14.84
N VAL A 426 16.79 3.68 -14.42
CA VAL A 426 17.18 4.84 -15.23
C VAL A 426 18.24 5.64 -14.48
N LYS A 427 19.28 6.09 -15.16
CA LYS A 427 20.34 6.91 -14.56
C LYS A 427 19.78 8.15 -13.86
N ARG A 428 20.41 8.57 -12.78
CA ARG A 428 19.97 9.71 -11.96
C ARG A 428 19.75 10.98 -12.78
N ASN A 429 20.62 11.27 -13.73
CA ASN A 429 20.54 12.44 -14.60
C ASN A 429 19.59 12.25 -15.80
N LEU A 430 18.87 11.13 -15.89
CA LEU A 430 17.94 10.75 -16.96
C LEU A 430 18.58 10.62 -18.35
N SER A 431 19.91 10.54 -18.46
CA SER A 431 20.62 10.54 -19.75
C SER A 431 20.32 9.32 -20.63
N ASP A 432 19.85 8.22 -20.03
CA ASP A 432 19.46 6.98 -20.73
C ASP A 432 17.94 6.77 -20.78
N LEU A 433 17.13 7.73 -20.31
CA LEU A 433 15.68 7.55 -20.22
C LEU A 433 15.04 7.25 -21.59
N LEU A 434 15.38 8.03 -22.62
CA LEU A 434 14.79 7.82 -23.96
C LEU A 434 15.21 6.48 -24.56
N GLU A 435 16.46 6.06 -24.33
CA GLU A 435 16.95 4.72 -24.72
C GLU A 435 16.16 3.62 -24.01
N LYS A 436 15.89 3.78 -22.70
CA LYS A 436 15.11 2.80 -21.92
C LYS A 436 13.64 2.74 -22.36
N ILE A 437 13.04 3.88 -22.74
CA ILE A 437 11.69 3.90 -23.31
C ILE A 437 11.68 3.17 -24.66
N GLN A 438 12.63 3.47 -25.53
CA GLN A 438 12.75 2.83 -26.84
C GLN A 438 12.97 1.32 -26.70
N TRP A 439 13.89 0.91 -25.80
CA TRP A 439 14.10 -0.50 -25.47
C TRP A 439 12.80 -1.20 -25.02
N ALA A 440 12.02 -0.56 -24.14
CA ALA A 440 10.77 -1.13 -23.64
C ALA A 440 9.71 -1.29 -24.73
N LYS A 441 9.68 -0.38 -25.72
CA LYS A 441 8.82 -0.48 -26.91
C LYS A 441 9.23 -1.64 -27.83
N GLU A 442 10.54 -1.78 -28.06
CA GLU A 442 11.10 -2.84 -28.93
C GLU A 442 11.04 -4.23 -28.26
N ASN A 443 11.04 -4.26 -26.92
CA ASN A 443 11.01 -5.50 -26.11
C ASN A 443 9.73 -5.59 -25.28
N ASP A 444 8.56 -5.37 -25.90
CA ASP A 444 7.25 -5.23 -25.24
C ASP A 444 6.93 -6.40 -24.30
N ALA A 445 7.22 -7.64 -24.70
CA ALA A 445 6.97 -8.82 -23.88
C ALA A 445 7.83 -8.85 -22.60
N GLU A 446 9.12 -8.45 -22.68
CA GLU A 446 10.00 -8.38 -21.51
C GLU A 446 9.61 -7.20 -20.59
N ALA A 447 9.26 -6.06 -21.17
CA ALA A 447 8.74 -4.92 -20.41
C ALA A 447 7.46 -5.30 -19.63
N GLN A 448 6.53 -6.02 -20.28
CA GLN A 448 5.33 -6.54 -19.61
C GLN A 448 5.66 -7.53 -18.50
N LYS A 449 6.64 -8.41 -18.69
CA LYS A 449 7.09 -9.37 -17.69
C LYS A 449 7.64 -8.65 -16.45
N ILE A 450 8.48 -7.62 -16.64
CA ILE A 450 8.98 -6.78 -15.56
C ILE A 450 7.83 -6.07 -14.83
N ALA A 451 6.85 -5.53 -15.56
CA ALA A 451 5.67 -4.90 -14.98
C ALA A 451 4.89 -5.87 -14.08
N ARG A 452 4.64 -7.10 -14.56
CA ARG A 452 3.94 -8.13 -13.78
C ARG A 452 4.73 -8.56 -12.54
N ALA A 453 6.03 -8.75 -12.66
CA ALA A 453 6.89 -9.12 -11.54
C ALA A 453 6.93 -8.00 -10.47
N GLY A 454 7.06 -6.75 -10.90
CA GLY A 454 7.00 -5.58 -10.01
C GLY A 454 5.65 -5.45 -9.31
N GLN A 455 4.56 -5.64 -10.04
CA GLN A 455 3.21 -5.62 -9.46
C GLN A 455 3.00 -6.73 -8.43
N ALA A 456 3.45 -7.96 -8.74
CA ALA A 456 3.35 -9.09 -7.81
C ALA A 456 4.12 -8.82 -6.50
N ALA A 457 5.35 -8.32 -6.61
CA ALA A 457 6.16 -7.93 -5.46
C ALA A 457 5.47 -6.83 -4.63
N ALA A 458 4.96 -5.78 -5.28
CA ALA A 458 4.27 -4.69 -4.59
C ALA A 458 2.99 -5.16 -3.88
N ARG A 459 2.20 -6.03 -4.51
CA ARG A 459 0.99 -6.61 -3.92
C ARG A 459 1.25 -7.40 -2.65
N GLU A 460 2.41 -8.02 -2.54
CA GLU A 460 2.85 -8.72 -1.33
C GLU A 460 3.41 -7.75 -0.29
N LEU A 461 4.35 -6.89 -0.69
CA LEU A 461 5.11 -6.00 0.21
C LEU A 461 4.25 -4.91 0.85
N LEU A 462 3.21 -4.46 0.15
CA LEU A 462 2.38 -3.31 0.54
C LEU A 462 1.03 -3.72 1.15
N GLN A 463 0.90 -4.95 1.63
CA GLN A 463 -0.32 -5.36 2.33
C GLN A 463 -0.44 -4.64 3.69
N PRO A 464 -1.66 -4.23 4.09
CA PRO A 464 -1.89 -3.57 5.38
C PRO A 464 -1.30 -4.32 6.57
N GLY A 465 -1.43 -5.64 6.60
CA GLY A 465 -0.86 -6.47 7.66
C GLY A 465 0.66 -6.36 7.77
N ARG A 466 1.37 -6.31 6.63
CA ARG A 466 2.83 -6.16 6.62
C ARG A 466 3.28 -4.80 7.15
N LEU A 467 2.50 -3.76 6.91
CA LEU A 467 2.78 -2.42 7.45
C LEU A 467 2.78 -2.44 8.98
N TYR A 468 1.76 -3.04 9.60
CA TYR A 468 1.69 -3.20 11.05
C TYR A 468 2.84 -4.05 11.58
N CYS A 469 3.18 -5.14 10.91
CA CYS A 469 4.32 -5.99 11.27
C CYS A 469 5.64 -5.20 11.25
N TYR A 470 5.84 -4.35 10.25
CA TYR A 470 7.05 -3.54 10.13
C TYR A 470 7.18 -2.54 11.27
N TYR A 471 6.11 -1.77 11.57
CA TYR A 471 6.10 -0.85 12.70
C TYR A 471 6.36 -1.56 14.04
N TYR A 472 5.68 -2.70 14.27
CA TYR A 472 5.92 -3.50 15.47
C TYR A 472 7.38 -3.90 15.60
N ARG A 473 8.00 -4.41 14.53
CA ARG A 473 9.40 -4.85 14.55
C ARG A 473 10.38 -3.72 14.80
N VAL A 474 10.17 -2.57 14.17
CA VAL A 474 11.03 -1.39 14.43
C VAL A 474 10.99 -1.02 15.90
N LEU A 475 9.79 -0.89 16.48
CA LEU A 475 9.64 -0.48 17.88
C LEU A 475 10.17 -1.55 18.85
N HIS A 476 9.94 -2.82 18.55
CA HIS A 476 10.47 -3.92 19.36
C HIS A 476 12.01 -3.95 19.33
N MET A 477 12.62 -3.91 18.15
CA MET A 477 14.08 -3.88 18.02
C MET A 477 14.69 -2.63 18.63
N TYR A 478 13.98 -1.50 18.54
CA TYR A 478 14.40 -0.26 19.18
C TYR A 478 14.41 -0.41 20.71
N SER A 479 13.35 -0.98 21.30
CA SER A 479 13.24 -1.20 22.74
C SER A 479 14.28 -2.19 23.27
N GLU A 480 14.55 -3.28 22.56
CA GLU A 480 15.58 -4.28 22.93
C GLU A 480 17.00 -3.69 23.03
N ARG A 481 17.26 -2.63 22.29
CA ARG A 481 18.58 -1.97 22.22
C ARG A 481 18.70 -0.76 23.12
N GLN A 482 17.61 -0.34 23.75
CA GLN A 482 17.64 0.81 24.67
C GLN A 482 18.39 0.49 25.94
N ALA A 483 19.38 1.32 26.24
CA ALA A 483 20.04 1.39 27.54
C ALA A 483 19.46 2.57 28.31
N GLY A 484 18.93 2.29 29.49
CA GLY A 484 18.21 3.23 30.36
C GLY A 484 16.69 2.96 30.34
N GLN A 485 15.99 3.59 31.30
CA GLN A 485 14.56 3.41 31.48
C GLN A 485 13.78 4.40 30.60
N PRO A 486 12.89 3.94 29.69
CA PRO A 486 11.92 4.82 29.04
C PRO A 486 11.04 5.51 30.08
N THR A 487 10.84 6.81 29.93
CA THR A 487 10.08 7.60 30.91
C THR A 487 9.18 8.63 30.22
N ARG A 488 8.04 8.90 30.83
CA ARG A 488 7.23 10.06 30.48
C ARG A 488 7.89 11.32 31.04
N HIS A 489 8.30 12.23 30.16
CA HIS A 489 8.78 13.55 30.58
C HIS A 489 7.61 14.46 30.96
N VAL A 490 7.87 15.43 31.85
CA VAL A 490 6.83 16.35 32.37
C VAL A 490 6.12 17.14 31.27
N ASP A 491 6.82 17.47 30.20
CA ASP A 491 6.35 18.24 29.07
C ASP A 491 5.70 17.38 27.94
N MET A 492 5.52 16.09 28.17
CA MET A 492 4.82 15.20 27.25
C MET A 492 3.32 15.18 27.53
N GLU A 493 2.54 15.35 26.48
CA GLU A 493 1.09 15.15 26.48
C GLU A 493 0.72 13.69 26.20
N LEU A 494 -0.34 13.20 26.83
CA LEU A 494 -0.94 11.91 26.49
C LEU A 494 -1.67 12.07 25.13
N VAL A 495 -1.44 11.12 24.22
CA VAL A 495 -2.23 10.99 23.01
C VAL A 495 -3.29 9.94 23.27
N PRO A 496 -4.56 10.33 23.51
CA PRO A 496 -5.59 9.38 23.88
C PRO A 496 -5.99 8.49 22.71
N GLN A 497 -6.41 7.26 23.02
CA GLN A 497 -7.11 6.43 22.05
C GLN A 497 -8.41 7.15 21.62
N PRO A 498 -8.79 7.07 20.33
CA PRO A 498 -10.05 7.62 19.87
C PRO A 498 -11.23 7.03 20.67
N ASP A 499 -12.10 7.90 21.16
CA ASP A 499 -13.34 7.46 21.80
C ASP A 499 -14.38 7.18 20.71
N ASP A 500 -14.73 5.90 20.54
CA ASP A 500 -15.80 5.47 19.65
C ASP A 500 -16.91 4.81 20.47
N PRO A 501 -17.99 5.52 20.75
CA PRO A 501 -19.10 4.99 21.54
C PRO A 501 -19.82 3.80 20.85
N THR A 502 -19.60 3.57 19.56
CA THR A 502 -20.16 2.44 18.82
C THR A 502 -19.29 1.18 18.92
N ALA A 503 -18.06 1.33 19.39
CA ALA A 503 -17.13 0.23 19.58
C ALA A 503 -17.46 -0.53 20.88
N VAL A 504 -18.42 -1.42 20.84
CA VAL A 504 -18.69 -2.35 21.96
C VAL A 504 -17.58 -3.39 22.03
N CYS A 505 -16.62 -3.17 22.91
CA CYS A 505 -15.49 -4.09 23.10
C CYS A 505 -15.75 -4.96 24.34
N THR A 506 -15.74 -6.27 24.16
CA THR A 506 -15.99 -7.25 25.25
C THR A 506 -14.70 -7.82 25.85
N CYS A 507 -13.53 -7.35 25.37
CA CYS A 507 -12.25 -7.67 26.00
C CYS A 507 -12.18 -7.02 27.39
N GLU A 508 -11.59 -7.72 28.35
CA GLU A 508 -11.24 -7.11 29.64
C GLU A 508 -10.29 -5.94 29.37
N ARG A 509 -10.80 -4.70 29.41
CA ARG A 509 -9.94 -3.56 29.58
C ARG A 509 -9.18 -3.81 30.87
N GLN A 510 -7.88 -3.98 30.81
CA GLN A 510 -7.06 -3.95 32.03
C GLN A 510 -7.29 -2.56 32.61
N SER A 511 -8.18 -2.51 33.62
CA SER A 511 -8.41 -1.29 34.37
C SER A 511 -7.04 -0.87 34.91
N HIS A 512 -6.52 0.25 34.43
CA HIS A 512 -5.50 0.95 35.15
C HIS A 512 -6.14 1.34 36.48
N LYS A 513 -5.93 0.52 37.51
CA LYS A 513 -6.08 0.99 38.88
C LYS A 513 -5.11 2.15 38.98
N GLU A 514 -5.62 3.36 38.85
CA GLU A 514 -4.98 4.50 39.49
C GLU A 514 -4.82 4.09 40.94
N GLU A 515 -3.59 3.80 41.34
CA GLU A 515 -3.21 3.89 42.75
C GLU A 515 -3.39 5.35 43.13
N THR A 516 -4.63 5.73 43.44
CA THR A 516 -4.89 6.86 44.28
C THR A 516 -4.26 6.53 45.62
N ASN A 517 -3.03 7.03 45.80
CA ASN A 517 -2.44 7.20 47.13
C ASN A 517 -3.46 8.02 47.94
N LYS A 518 -4.32 7.32 48.69
CA LYS A 518 -4.94 7.88 49.86
C LYS A 518 -3.77 8.19 50.82
N LYS A 519 -3.40 9.46 50.84
CA LYS A 519 -2.77 10.00 52.03
C LYS A 519 -3.79 9.84 53.15
N GLU A 520 -3.61 8.85 53.98
CA GLU A 520 -4.20 8.83 55.29
C GLU A 520 -3.67 10.05 56.04
N GLU A 521 -4.57 10.97 56.34
CA GLU A 521 -4.36 11.98 57.35
C GLU A 521 -4.25 11.27 58.70
N LEU A 522 -3.17 11.50 59.39
CA LEU A 522 -3.03 11.47 60.84
C LEU A 522 -2.26 12.71 61.28
#